data_050d50c05638235419428d8993652a43
#
_entry.id   050d50c05638235419428d8993652a43
#
_cell.length_a   1.000
_cell.length_b   1.000
_cell.length_c   1.000
_cell.angle_alpha   90.00
_cell.angle_beta   90.00
_cell.angle_gamma   90.00
#
_symmetry.space_group_name_H-M   'P 1'
#
loop_
_entity.id
_entity.type
_entity.pdbx_description
1 polymer ?
#
loop_
_entity_poly.entity_id
_entity_poly.type
_entity_poly.pdbx_seq_one_letter_code
_entity_poly.pdbx_strand_id
1 'polypeptide(L)'
;EHVFTTLLQRKQEKIWGILPKNPRQAVALNQLVDSDFDLNIILGPAGSGKTFLAIAAGLHQVLELKQYKKIVVVRSRDFMDDDPGFLPGDLTEKSLPLLAGVTDALISMHSDGDDDEKSTRATVEHIIDRASIEFTSMAYFRGRSIDDAVLIIDEAQNMTRAQMKGMLSRGGKNCRTIVLGNLAQIDDRFVTPASSGASAAVNIYRNYEKGSVLIFDEVERSSLAEFTEKNF
;
A
#
# COMPACT_ATOMS: atom_id res chain seq x y z
N GLU A 1 -14.81 -11.13 19.32
CA GLU A 1 -14.14 -11.08 20.65
C GLU A 1 -12.78 -11.80 20.66
N HIS A 2 -12.65 -12.99 20.02
CA HIS A 2 -11.38 -13.74 20.02
C HIS A 2 -10.23 -13.05 19.28
N VAL A 3 -10.50 -12.29 18.25
CA VAL A 3 -9.46 -11.58 17.47
C VAL A 3 -8.79 -10.48 18.30
N PHE A 4 -9.53 -9.74 19.09
CA PHE A 4 -8.98 -8.69 19.95
C PHE A 4 -8.08 -9.23 21.07
N THR A 5 -8.42 -10.38 21.64
CA THR A 5 -7.62 -10.96 22.74
C THR A 5 -6.25 -11.44 22.25
N THR A 6 -6.17 -12.00 21.05
CA THR A 6 -4.89 -12.46 20.47
C THR A 6 -3.97 -11.29 20.10
N LEU A 7 -4.54 -10.18 19.62
CA LEU A 7 -3.78 -8.97 19.24
C LEU A 7 -3.18 -8.24 20.47
N LEU A 8 -3.87 -8.24 21.61
CA LEU A 8 -3.38 -7.65 22.84
C LEU A 8 -2.27 -8.48 23.53
N GLN A 9 -2.14 -9.77 23.18
CA GLN A 9 -1.13 -10.67 23.76
C GLN A 9 0.17 -10.74 22.94
N ARG A 10 0.17 -10.34 21.68
CA ARG A 10 1.41 -10.23 20.91
C ARG A 10 2.21 -9.03 21.42
N LYS A 11 3.43 -9.27 21.89
CA LYS A 11 4.41 -8.20 22.13
C LYS A 11 4.44 -7.30 20.91
N GLN A 12 4.51 -5.99 21.11
CA GLN A 12 4.74 -5.02 20.03
C GLN A 12 6.12 -5.30 19.41
N GLU A 13 6.18 -6.24 18.49
CA GLU A 13 7.38 -6.51 17.74
C GLU A 13 7.52 -5.44 16.67
N LYS A 14 8.74 -4.92 16.53
CA LYS A 14 9.05 -4.01 15.44
C LYS A 14 8.98 -4.78 14.12
N ILE A 15 8.17 -4.31 13.20
CA ILE A 15 8.10 -4.82 11.83
C ILE A 15 8.92 -3.89 10.97
N TRP A 16 10.04 -4.37 10.43
CA TRP A 16 10.99 -3.55 9.70
C TRP A 16 11.42 -2.29 10.47
N GLY A 17 11.70 -2.43 11.76
CA GLY A 17 12.05 -1.31 12.64
C GLY A 17 10.88 -0.39 13.05
N ILE A 18 9.69 -0.58 12.48
CA ILE A 18 8.53 0.28 12.69
C ILE A 18 7.73 -0.13 13.92
N LEU A 19 7.37 0.89 14.71
CA LEU A 19 6.39 0.77 15.79
C LEU A 19 5.09 1.48 15.39
N PRO A 20 3.93 0.85 15.61
CA PRO A 20 2.66 1.50 15.37
C PRO A 20 2.47 2.69 16.33
N LYS A 21 1.95 3.81 15.83
CA LYS A 21 1.70 5.02 16.61
C LYS A 21 0.34 5.00 17.33
N ASN A 22 -0.59 4.18 16.84
CA ASN A 22 -1.91 4.04 17.43
C ASN A 22 -2.41 2.59 17.34
N PRO A 23 -3.48 2.23 18.10
CA PRO A 23 -4.00 0.86 18.12
C PRO A 23 -4.44 0.32 16.74
N ARG A 24 -4.97 1.17 15.86
CA ARG A 24 -5.41 0.74 14.52
C ARG A 24 -4.22 0.39 13.62
N GLN A 25 -3.15 1.16 13.70
CA GLN A 25 -1.90 0.83 13.02
C GLN A 25 -1.30 -0.48 13.56
N ALA A 26 -1.41 -0.74 14.88
CA ALA A 26 -0.96 -1.98 15.48
C ALA A 26 -1.77 -3.19 14.95
N VAL A 27 -3.08 -3.06 14.86
CA VAL A 27 -3.95 -4.08 14.26
C VAL A 27 -3.59 -4.30 12.79
N ALA A 28 -3.41 -3.21 12.02
CA ALA A 28 -3.05 -3.29 10.61
C ALA A 28 -1.72 -4.02 10.39
N LEU A 29 -0.67 -3.65 11.13
CA LEU A 29 0.63 -4.32 11.01
C LEU A 29 0.54 -5.81 11.32
N ASN A 30 -0.17 -6.19 12.39
CA ASN A 30 -0.36 -7.60 12.73
C ASN A 30 -1.08 -8.36 11.60
N GLN A 31 -2.15 -7.80 11.04
CA GLN A 31 -2.89 -8.44 9.96
C GLN A 31 -2.10 -8.47 8.64
N LEU A 32 -1.30 -7.45 8.37
CA LEU A 32 -0.46 -7.38 7.18
C LEU A 32 0.64 -8.45 7.15
N VAL A 33 1.11 -8.93 8.30
CA VAL A 33 2.15 -9.97 8.37
C VAL A 33 1.60 -11.34 8.74
N ASP A 34 0.34 -11.44 9.12
CA ASP A 34 -0.30 -12.70 9.49
C ASP A 34 -0.55 -13.57 8.25
N SER A 35 0.01 -14.76 8.23
CA SER A 35 -0.09 -15.70 7.10
C SER A 35 -1.51 -16.22 6.81
N ASP A 36 -2.43 -16.04 7.75
CA ASP A 36 -3.82 -16.47 7.57
C ASP A 36 -4.60 -15.57 6.58
N PHE A 37 -4.08 -14.38 6.26
CA PHE A 37 -4.71 -13.45 5.33
C PHE A 37 -4.02 -13.43 3.97
N ASP A 38 -4.78 -13.66 2.91
CA ASP A 38 -4.35 -13.48 1.51
C ASP A 38 -4.64 -12.06 1.01
N LEU A 39 -5.66 -11.39 1.59
CA LEU A 39 -6.12 -10.07 1.22
C LEU A 39 -6.26 -9.15 2.43
N ASN A 40 -5.65 -8.00 2.37
CA ASN A 40 -5.83 -6.93 3.35
C ASN A 40 -6.35 -5.67 2.66
N ILE A 41 -7.48 -5.13 3.11
CA ILE A 41 -8.04 -3.87 2.61
C ILE A 41 -7.96 -2.84 3.72
N ILE A 42 -7.22 -1.76 3.48
CA ILE A 42 -7.03 -0.67 4.44
C ILE A 42 -7.50 0.63 3.81
N LEU A 43 -8.61 1.17 4.28
CA LEU A 43 -9.14 2.45 3.85
C LEU A 43 -8.95 3.50 4.95
N GLY A 44 -8.83 4.76 4.55
CA GLY A 44 -8.72 5.87 5.50
C GLY A 44 -8.13 7.12 4.87
N PRO A 45 -8.09 8.23 5.62
CA PRO A 45 -7.62 9.51 5.11
C PRO A 45 -6.14 9.48 4.71
N ALA A 46 -5.74 10.44 3.88
CA ALA A 46 -4.33 10.63 3.56
C ALA A 46 -3.54 10.95 4.84
N GLY A 47 -2.29 10.49 4.92
CA GLY A 47 -1.45 10.70 6.13
C GLY A 47 -1.75 9.76 7.30
N SER A 48 -2.70 8.82 7.20
CA SER A 48 -2.94 7.81 8.25
C SER A 48 -1.90 6.68 8.30
N GLY A 49 -0.91 6.69 7.39
CA GLY A 49 0.19 5.73 7.38
C GLY A 49 -0.06 4.44 6.59
N LYS A 50 -1.13 4.34 5.81
CA LYS A 50 -1.50 3.11 5.06
C LYS A 50 -0.35 2.57 4.19
N THR A 51 0.16 3.40 3.30
CA THR A 51 1.23 3.02 2.36
C THR A 51 2.52 2.71 3.12
N PHE A 52 2.84 3.50 4.15
CA PHE A 52 3.98 3.28 5.03
C PHE A 52 3.95 1.89 5.69
N LEU A 53 2.82 1.53 6.30
CA LEU A 53 2.66 0.22 6.96
C LEU A 53 2.66 -0.94 5.97
N ALA A 54 2.05 -0.77 4.79
CA ALA A 54 2.04 -1.80 3.75
C ALA A 54 3.44 -2.09 3.20
N ILE A 55 4.25 -1.05 2.98
CA ILE A 55 5.65 -1.19 2.54
C ILE A 55 6.48 -1.85 3.63
N ALA A 56 6.38 -1.41 4.89
CA ALA A 56 7.12 -2.01 6.02
C ALA A 56 6.80 -3.51 6.16
N ALA A 57 5.52 -3.88 6.09
CA ALA A 57 5.09 -5.26 6.13
C ALA A 57 5.60 -6.07 4.92
N GLY A 58 5.58 -5.48 3.72
CA GLY A 58 6.13 -6.09 2.51
C GLY A 58 7.62 -6.37 2.63
N LEU A 59 8.40 -5.38 3.08
CA LEU A 59 9.84 -5.51 3.29
C LEU A 59 10.17 -6.60 4.33
N HIS A 60 9.46 -6.63 5.43
CA HIS A 60 9.60 -7.66 6.46
C HIS A 60 9.37 -9.06 5.87
N GLN A 61 8.31 -9.23 5.09
CA GLN A 61 7.97 -10.53 4.50
C GLN A 61 8.92 -10.95 3.38
N VAL A 62 9.46 -10.01 2.61
CA VAL A 62 10.39 -10.32 1.51
C VAL A 62 11.82 -10.47 2.02
N LEU A 63 12.33 -9.54 2.82
CA LEU A 63 13.75 -9.49 3.19
C LEU A 63 14.08 -10.26 4.47
N GLU A 64 13.20 -10.24 5.46
CA GLU A 64 13.46 -10.88 6.76
C GLU A 64 12.87 -12.30 6.80
N LEU A 65 11.57 -12.45 6.50
CA LEU A 65 10.90 -13.75 6.56
C LEU A 65 11.09 -14.60 5.29
N LYS A 66 11.46 -13.99 4.16
CA LYS A 66 11.64 -14.63 2.84
C LYS A 66 10.43 -15.44 2.39
N GLN A 67 9.24 -14.98 2.76
CA GLN A 67 7.96 -15.61 2.39
C GLN A 67 7.60 -15.32 0.93
N TYR A 68 8.00 -14.15 0.43
CA TYR A 68 7.78 -13.69 -0.94
C TYR A 68 9.10 -13.27 -1.57
N LYS A 69 9.13 -13.20 -2.90
CA LYS A 69 10.34 -12.86 -3.65
C LYS A 69 10.45 -11.38 -4.00
N LYS A 70 9.31 -10.69 -4.05
CA LYS A 70 9.25 -9.29 -4.50
C LYS A 70 8.03 -8.55 -3.94
N ILE A 71 8.07 -7.24 -4.06
CA ILE A 71 6.93 -6.36 -3.83
C ILE A 71 6.53 -5.75 -5.17
N VAL A 72 5.25 -5.81 -5.51
CA VAL A 72 4.71 -5.18 -6.71
C VAL A 72 3.74 -4.08 -6.29
N VAL A 73 4.03 -2.84 -6.66
CA VAL A 73 3.18 -1.69 -6.35
C VAL A 73 2.46 -1.24 -7.60
N VAL A 74 1.13 -1.22 -7.53
CA VAL A 74 0.24 -0.75 -8.60
C VAL A 74 -0.50 0.47 -8.11
N ARG A 75 -0.41 1.58 -8.83
CA ARG A 75 -1.19 2.78 -8.57
C ARG A 75 -2.32 2.91 -9.58
N SER A 76 -3.53 3.26 -9.09
CA SER A 76 -4.73 3.28 -9.93
C SER A 76 -4.80 4.46 -10.89
N ARG A 77 -4.06 5.52 -10.65
CA ARG A 77 -3.97 6.64 -11.58
C ARG A 77 -3.20 6.19 -12.81
N ASP A 78 -3.94 5.90 -13.86
CA ASP A 78 -3.36 5.87 -15.19
C ASP A 78 -2.94 7.31 -15.55
N PHE A 79 -1.71 7.46 -16.00
CA PHE A 79 -1.23 8.67 -16.67
C PHE A 79 -1.94 8.87 -18.03
N MET A 80 -3.27 8.67 -18.09
CA MET A 80 -4.01 8.74 -19.33
C MET A 80 -4.37 10.18 -19.73
N ASP A 81 -4.24 11.15 -18.85
CA ASP A 81 -4.42 12.56 -19.24
C ASP A 81 -3.11 13.25 -19.65
N ASP A 82 -1.97 12.66 -19.29
CA ASP A 82 -0.67 12.99 -19.85
C ASP A 82 -0.06 11.66 -20.32
N ASP A 83 -0.40 11.23 -21.54
CA ASP A 83 0.46 10.31 -22.27
C ASP A 83 1.82 11.04 -22.38
N PRO A 84 2.84 10.68 -21.59
CA PRO A 84 4.12 11.35 -21.68
C PRO A 84 4.77 10.93 -22.97
N GLY A 85 4.01 10.92 -24.06
CA GLY A 85 4.44 10.60 -25.40
C GLY A 85 5.88 10.11 -25.39
N PHE A 86 6.44 9.46 -26.18
CA PHE A 86 7.82 9.01 -26.25
C PHE A 86 8.83 9.98 -25.58
N LEU A 87 8.82 10.06 -24.22
CA LEU A 87 9.87 10.71 -23.47
C LEU A 87 11.09 9.78 -23.52
N PRO A 88 12.21 10.23 -24.07
CA PRO A 88 13.46 9.51 -23.99
C PRO A 88 13.93 9.53 -22.54
N GLY A 89 13.92 8.39 -21.89
CA GLY A 89 14.35 8.18 -20.51
C GLY A 89 14.15 6.73 -20.12
N ASP A 90 15.03 6.23 -19.28
CA ASP A 90 14.96 4.89 -18.75
C ASP A 90 13.63 4.69 -18.01
N LEU A 91 13.12 3.45 -17.95
CA LEU A 91 11.89 3.06 -17.23
C LEU A 91 11.86 3.60 -15.79
N THR A 92 13.02 3.82 -15.18
CA THR A 92 13.22 4.38 -13.85
C THR A 92 12.74 5.84 -13.74
N GLU A 93 13.02 6.70 -14.72
CA GLU A 93 12.60 8.11 -14.70
C GLU A 93 11.08 8.28 -14.88
N LYS A 94 10.46 7.43 -15.66
CA LYS A 94 9.00 7.43 -15.85
C LYS A 94 8.23 6.93 -14.63
N SER A 95 8.88 6.19 -13.75
CA SER A 95 8.31 5.65 -12.52
C SER A 95 8.43 6.61 -11.31
N LEU A 96 9.18 7.70 -11.44
CA LEU A 96 9.45 8.63 -10.33
C LEU A 96 8.21 9.14 -9.59
N PRO A 97 7.11 9.52 -10.26
CA PRO A 97 5.89 9.94 -9.55
C PRO A 97 5.18 8.80 -8.83
N LEU A 98 5.27 7.56 -9.34
CA LEU A 98 4.75 6.35 -8.69
C LEU A 98 5.60 5.98 -7.47
N LEU A 99 6.90 6.23 -7.58
CA LEU A 99 7.90 6.01 -6.54
C LEU A 99 7.73 6.95 -5.34
N ALA A 100 7.26 8.19 -5.55
CA ALA A 100 7.29 9.24 -4.53
C ALA A 100 6.72 8.76 -3.19
N GLY A 101 5.50 8.22 -3.16
CA GLY A 101 4.88 7.76 -1.91
C GLY A 101 5.61 6.59 -1.23
N VAL A 102 6.20 5.68 -2.02
CA VAL A 102 7.00 4.56 -1.50
C VAL A 102 8.39 5.03 -1.09
N THR A 103 9.01 5.89 -1.90
CA THR A 103 10.31 6.48 -1.61
C THR A 103 10.24 7.34 -0.34
N ASP A 104 9.21 8.16 -0.19
CA ASP A 104 8.98 8.95 1.02
C ASP A 104 8.81 8.07 2.25
N ALA A 105 8.09 6.95 2.11
CA ALA A 105 7.96 5.96 3.16
C ALA A 105 9.32 5.35 3.53
N LEU A 106 10.10 4.94 2.53
CA LEU A 106 11.44 4.36 2.74
C LEU A 106 12.42 5.38 3.35
N ILE A 107 12.41 6.62 2.88
CA ILE A 107 13.19 7.72 3.46
C ILE A 107 12.80 7.90 4.92
N SER A 108 11.51 8.02 5.21
CA SER A 108 11.01 8.18 6.58
C SER A 108 11.36 7.02 7.52
N MET A 109 11.55 5.82 6.99
CA MET A 109 11.98 4.64 7.77
C MET A 109 13.48 4.63 8.08
N HIS A 110 14.30 5.32 7.29
CA HIS A 110 15.77 5.21 7.34
C HIS A 110 16.49 6.54 7.59
N SER A 111 15.77 7.66 7.68
CA SER A 111 16.38 8.95 8.03
C SER A 111 16.50 9.09 9.55
N ASP A 112 17.69 9.01 10.06
CA ASP A 112 18.03 9.28 11.47
C ASP A 112 18.33 10.78 11.74
N GLY A 113 17.71 11.68 10.98
CA GLY A 113 17.72 13.14 11.27
C GLY A 113 19.01 13.92 10.89
N ASP A 114 20.15 13.26 10.76
CA ASP A 114 21.46 13.87 10.45
C ASP A 114 22.11 13.29 9.16
N ASP A 115 21.43 12.40 8.44
CA ASP A 115 21.98 11.77 7.25
C ASP A 115 21.97 12.72 6.04
N ASP A 116 23.07 12.73 5.30
CA ASP A 116 23.17 13.41 4.01
C ASP A 116 22.13 12.83 3.03
N GLU A 117 21.37 13.70 2.36
CA GLU A 117 20.32 13.33 1.40
C GLU A 117 20.81 12.32 0.34
N LYS A 118 22.07 12.38 -0.05
CA LYS A 118 22.69 11.42 -0.99
C LYS A 118 22.83 10.03 -0.38
N SER A 119 23.19 9.94 0.90
CA SER A 119 23.33 8.67 1.61
C SER A 119 21.98 7.99 1.76
N THR A 120 20.95 8.75 2.12
CA THR A 120 19.57 8.26 2.26
C THR A 120 19.03 7.74 0.92
N ARG A 121 19.29 8.47 -0.18
CA ARG A 121 18.85 8.05 -1.52
C ARG A 121 19.51 6.75 -1.97
N ALA A 122 20.82 6.60 -1.78
CA ALA A 122 21.54 5.36 -2.11
C ALA A 122 21.03 4.17 -1.28
N THR A 123 20.69 4.39 0.00
CA THR A 123 20.08 3.37 0.86
C THR A 123 18.72 2.94 0.34
N VAL A 124 17.88 3.89 -0.06
CA VAL A 124 16.54 3.60 -0.63
C VAL A 124 16.65 2.80 -1.93
N GLU A 125 17.53 3.20 -2.85
CA GLU A 125 17.78 2.46 -4.09
C GLU A 125 18.24 1.02 -3.81
N HIS A 126 19.14 0.83 -2.86
CA HIS A 126 19.61 -0.48 -2.46
C HIS A 126 18.48 -1.36 -1.86
N ILE A 127 17.55 -0.77 -1.09
CA ILE A 127 16.38 -1.49 -0.55
C ILE A 127 15.43 -1.89 -1.67
N ILE A 128 15.17 -0.99 -2.62
CA ILE A 128 14.32 -1.25 -3.79
C ILE A 128 14.87 -2.45 -4.58
N ASP A 129 16.17 -2.47 -4.85
CA ASP A 129 16.83 -3.57 -5.55
C ASP A 129 16.76 -4.88 -4.76
N ARG A 130 17.13 -4.85 -3.48
CA ARG A 130 17.14 -6.06 -2.63
C ARG A 130 15.77 -6.68 -2.44
N ALA A 131 14.73 -5.87 -2.28
CA ALA A 131 13.36 -6.33 -2.14
C ALA A 131 12.68 -6.58 -3.49
N SER A 132 13.37 -6.32 -4.61
CA SER A 132 12.83 -6.40 -5.96
C SER A 132 11.50 -5.66 -6.06
N ILE A 133 11.48 -4.38 -5.65
CA ILE A 133 10.25 -3.58 -5.68
C ILE A 133 9.99 -3.16 -7.12
N GLU A 134 8.91 -3.67 -7.69
CA GLU A 134 8.44 -3.34 -9.04
C GLU A 134 7.29 -2.33 -8.95
N PHE A 135 7.40 -1.24 -9.72
CA PHE A 135 6.32 -0.26 -9.88
C PHE A 135 5.71 -0.41 -11.25
N THR A 136 4.38 -0.42 -11.31
CA THR A 136 3.73 -0.70 -12.57
C THR A 136 2.31 -0.15 -12.63
N SER A 137 1.80 0.08 -13.83
CA SER A 137 0.42 0.48 -14.04
C SER A 137 -0.48 -0.73 -14.32
N MET A 138 -1.78 -0.56 -14.12
CA MET A 138 -2.77 -1.61 -14.41
C MET A 138 -2.71 -2.13 -15.85
N ALA A 139 -2.30 -1.29 -16.79
CA ALA A 139 -2.25 -1.66 -18.20
C ALA A 139 -1.26 -2.80 -18.49
N TYR A 140 -0.16 -2.85 -17.74
CA TYR A 140 0.89 -3.86 -17.91
C TYR A 140 0.51 -5.26 -17.38
N PHE A 141 -0.55 -5.36 -16.56
CA PHE A 141 -0.97 -6.65 -15.98
C PHE A 141 -1.98 -7.44 -16.83
N ARG A 142 -2.38 -6.92 -17.98
CA ARG A 142 -3.33 -7.66 -18.83
C ARG A 142 -2.74 -9.02 -19.23
N GLY A 143 -3.36 -10.11 -18.74
CA GLY A 143 -2.99 -11.48 -19.07
C GLY A 143 -1.85 -12.10 -18.25
N ARG A 144 -1.30 -11.42 -17.25
CA ARG A 144 -0.22 -11.97 -16.38
C ARG A 144 -0.72 -12.22 -14.96
N SER A 145 -0.29 -13.32 -14.35
CA SER A 145 -0.42 -13.57 -12.92
C SER A 145 0.79 -13.03 -12.17
N ILE A 146 0.59 -12.68 -10.91
CA ILE A 146 1.63 -12.20 -9.99
C ILE A 146 1.83 -13.29 -8.96
N ASP A 147 2.94 -14.00 -9.07
CA ASP A 147 3.29 -15.11 -8.19
C ASP A 147 4.43 -14.73 -7.23
N ASP A 148 4.47 -15.40 -6.07
CA ASP A 148 5.51 -15.24 -5.06
C ASP A 148 5.75 -13.77 -4.65
N ALA A 149 4.70 -12.97 -4.50
CA ALA A 149 4.82 -11.53 -4.33
C ALA A 149 3.86 -10.95 -3.27
N VAL A 150 4.25 -9.79 -2.73
CA VAL A 150 3.33 -8.87 -2.06
C VAL A 150 2.85 -7.86 -3.09
N LEU A 151 1.58 -7.91 -3.47
CA LEU A 151 0.93 -6.98 -4.37
C LEU A 151 0.27 -5.86 -3.58
N ILE A 152 0.72 -4.63 -3.77
CA ILE A 152 0.15 -3.43 -3.15
C ILE A 152 -0.60 -2.65 -4.23
N ILE A 153 -1.90 -2.48 -4.05
CA ILE A 153 -2.78 -1.68 -4.92
C ILE A 153 -3.05 -0.36 -4.18
N ASP A 154 -2.39 0.71 -4.60
CA ASP A 154 -2.52 2.04 -3.99
C ASP A 154 -3.52 2.92 -4.74
N GLU A 155 -4.10 3.90 -4.05
CA GLU A 155 -5.14 4.81 -4.57
C GLU A 155 -6.36 4.07 -5.17
N ALA A 156 -6.70 2.94 -4.57
CA ALA A 156 -7.70 2.00 -5.07
C ALA A 156 -9.13 2.58 -5.17
N GLN A 157 -9.41 3.71 -4.49
CA GLN A 157 -10.68 4.42 -4.58
C GLN A 157 -10.98 4.92 -6.00
N ASN A 158 -9.94 5.18 -6.80
CA ASN A 158 -10.08 5.65 -8.18
C ASN A 158 -10.36 4.52 -9.19
N MET A 159 -10.31 3.26 -8.76
CA MET A 159 -10.62 2.11 -9.61
C MET A 159 -12.12 1.90 -9.77
N THR A 160 -12.56 1.57 -10.96
CA THR A 160 -13.88 1.00 -11.20
C THR A 160 -13.97 -0.42 -10.62
N ARG A 161 -15.19 -0.94 -10.44
CA ARG A 161 -15.41 -2.33 -10.00
C ARG A 161 -14.76 -3.36 -10.95
N ALA A 162 -14.79 -3.10 -12.26
CA ALA A 162 -14.18 -3.98 -13.25
C ALA A 162 -12.66 -4.01 -13.15
N GLN A 163 -12.03 -2.86 -12.96
CA GLN A 163 -10.59 -2.73 -12.75
C GLN A 163 -10.17 -3.44 -11.46
N MET A 164 -10.86 -3.19 -10.34
CA MET A 164 -10.58 -3.85 -9.06
C MET A 164 -10.70 -5.37 -9.17
N LYS A 165 -11.78 -5.88 -9.78
CA LYS A 165 -11.93 -7.31 -10.06
C LYS A 165 -10.75 -7.84 -10.89
N GLY A 166 -10.37 -7.10 -11.94
CA GLY A 166 -9.22 -7.45 -12.80
C GLY A 166 -7.92 -7.53 -12.00
N MET A 167 -7.67 -6.60 -11.10
CA MET A 167 -6.45 -6.59 -10.26
C MET A 167 -6.45 -7.72 -9.23
N LEU A 168 -7.53 -7.88 -8.47
CA LEU A 168 -7.61 -8.93 -7.45
C LEU A 168 -7.50 -10.35 -8.05
N SER A 169 -7.99 -10.53 -9.28
CA SER A 169 -7.84 -11.80 -10.00
C SER A 169 -6.42 -12.06 -10.55
N ARG A 170 -5.48 -11.15 -10.40
CA ARG A 170 -4.08 -11.32 -10.81
C ARG A 170 -3.20 -11.92 -9.71
N GLY A 171 -3.63 -11.86 -8.47
CA GLY A 171 -2.97 -12.60 -7.40
C GLY A 171 -2.92 -14.08 -7.76
N GLY A 172 -1.72 -14.57 -8.07
CA GLY A 172 -1.44 -15.95 -8.45
C GLY A 172 -1.00 -16.78 -7.26
N LYS A 173 -0.16 -17.76 -7.52
CA LYS A 173 0.34 -18.65 -6.48
C LYS A 173 1.24 -17.89 -5.51
N ASN A 174 1.00 -18.08 -4.20
CA ASN A 174 1.78 -17.43 -3.14
C ASN A 174 1.82 -15.90 -3.34
N CYS A 175 0.67 -15.26 -3.49
CA CYS A 175 0.55 -13.81 -3.62
C CYS A 175 -0.31 -13.27 -2.48
N ARG A 176 0.22 -12.32 -1.74
CA ARG A 176 -0.55 -11.51 -0.78
C ARG A 176 -0.96 -10.22 -1.46
N THR A 177 -2.22 -9.85 -1.35
CA THR A 177 -2.73 -8.60 -1.92
C THR A 177 -3.11 -7.62 -0.82
N ILE A 178 -2.62 -6.39 -0.94
CA ILE A 178 -2.92 -5.28 -0.04
C ILE A 178 -3.56 -4.17 -0.86
N VAL A 179 -4.78 -3.78 -0.49
CA VAL A 179 -5.55 -2.71 -1.14
C VAL A 179 -5.59 -1.50 -0.24
N LEU A 180 -5.10 -0.37 -0.73
CA LEU A 180 -5.05 0.90 0.00
C LEU A 180 -5.92 1.94 -0.71
N GLY A 181 -6.66 2.75 0.06
CA GLY A 181 -7.49 3.78 -0.54
C GLY A 181 -8.05 4.80 0.44
N ASN A 182 -8.58 5.90 -0.11
CA ASN A 182 -9.29 6.94 0.61
C ASN A 182 -10.57 7.33 -0.13
N LEU A 183 -11.72 6.85 0.32
CA LEU A 183 -13.00 7.12 -0.35
C LEU A 183 -13.44 8.59 -0.31
N ALA A 184 -12.80 9.43 0.51
CA ALA A 184 -13.04 10.88 0.53
C ALA A 184 -12.25 11.63 -0.58
N GLN A 185 -11.24 10.99 -1.18
CA GLN A 185 -10.37 11.57 -2.21
C GLN A 185 -10.48 10.77 -3.51
N ILE A 186 -11.64 10.80 -4.14
CA ILE A 186 -11.86 10.21 -5.46
C ILE A 186 -11.64 11.31 -6.49
N ASP A 187 -10.60 11.18 -7.28
CA ASP A 187 -10.22 12.13 -8.33
C ASP A 187 -10.78 11.74 -9.70
N ASP A 188 -11.19 10.51 -9.89
CA ASP A 188 -11.76 10.01 -11.15
C ASP A 188 -13.19 10.52 -11.33
N ARG A 189 -13.47 11.17 -12.48
CA ARG A 189 -14.76 11.80 -12.80
C ARG A 189 -15.91 10.79 -12.94
N PHE A 190 -15.60 9.53 -13.19
CA PHE A 190 -16.58 8.46 -13.43
C PHE A 190 -16.77 7.54 -12.23
N VAL A 191 -16.00 7.74 -11.17
CA VAL A 191 -16.04 6.94 -9.94
C VAL A 191 -16.64 7.78 -8.81
N THR A 192 -17.53 7.16 -8.06
CA THR A 192 -18.11 7.70 -6.83
C THR A 192 -17.81 6.78 -5.66
N PRO A 193 -17.95 7.17 -4.40
CA PRO A 193 -17.79 6.26 -3.28
C PRO A 193 -18.63 4.99 -3.40
N ALA A 194 -19.84 5.09 -3.96
CA ALA A 194 -20.73 3.94 -4.17
C ALA A 194 -20.32 3.03 -5.34
N SER A 195 -19.73 3.59 -6.41
CA SER A 195 -19.29 2.85 -7.60
C SER A 195 -17.82 2.44 -7.57
N SER A 196 -17.06 2.94 -6.59
CA SER A 196 -15.63 2.62 -6.44
C SER A 196 -15.39 1.12 -6.30
N GLY A 197 -14.34 0.67 -6.97
CA GLY A 197 -13.84 -0.70 -6.84
C GLY A 197 -13.39 -1.02 -5.42
N ALA A 198 -12.84 -0.05 -4.68
CA ALA A 198 -12.47 -0.21 -3.28
C ALA A 198 -13.70 -0.49 -2.40
N SER A 199 -14.79 0.27 -2.55
CA SER A 199 -16.05 0.02 -1.85
C SER A 199 -16.64 -1.34 -2.20
N ALA A 200 -16.59 -1.72 -3.48
CA ALA A 200 -17.03 -3.03 -3.91
C ALA A 200 -16.20 -4.16 -3.28
N ALA A 201 -14.87 -4.00 -3.22
CA ALA A 201 -13.98 -4.96 -2.57
C ALA A 201 -14.32 -5.11 -1.08
N VAL A 202 -14.50 -4.02 -0.33
CA VAL A 202 -14.93 -4.08 1.08
C VAL A 202 -16.22 -4.87 1.24
N ASN A 203 -17.24 -4.59 0.43
CA ASN A 203 -18.53 -5.27 0.53
C ASN A 203 -18.46 -6.77 0.21
N ILE A 204 -17.63 -7.17 -0.74
CA ILE A 204 -17.47 -8.55 -1.17
C ILE A 204 -16.62 -9.34 -0.17
N TYR A 205 -15.46 -8.77 0.20
CA TYR A 205 -14.44 -9.52 0.92
C TYR A 205 -14.51 -9.40 2.45
N ARG A 206 -15.42 -8.60 3.01
CA ARG A 206 -15.64 -8.54 4.46
C ARG A 206 -16.02 -9.88 5.10
N ASN A 207 -16.53 -10.82 4.30
CA ASN A 207 -16.90 -12.18 4.73
C ASN A 207 -15.95 -13.25 4.16
N TYR A 208 -14.85 -12.84 3.51
CA TYR A 208 -13.85 -13.77 3.02
C TYR A 208 -12.96 -14.19 4.20
N GLU A 209 -12.88 -15.50 4.49
CA GLU A 209 -12.18 -16.02 5.68
C GLU A 209 -10.72 -15.62 5.75
N LYS A 210 -10.07 -15.48 4.58
CA LYS A 210 -8.67 -15.03 4.46
C LYS A 210 -8.54 -13.55 4.09
N GLY A 211 -9.58 -12.78 4.33
CA GLY A 211 -9.62 -11.34 4.07
C GLY A 211 -9.69 -10.53 5.35
N SER A 212 -8.98 -9.42 5.41
CA SER A 212 -9.15 -8.42 6.46
C SER A 212 -9.56 -7.07 5.87
N VAL A 213 -10.43 -6.37 6.57
CA VAL A 213 -10.86 -5.01 6.22
C VAL A 213 -10.68 -4.11 7.43
N LEU A 214 -9.88 -3.07 7.26
CA LEU A 214 -9.62 -2.05 8.28
C LEU A 214 -9.95 -0.67 7.74
N ILE A 215 -10.54 0.15 8.60
CA ILE A 215 -10.80 1.56 8.31
C ILE A 215 -10.04 2.39 9.34
N PHE A 216 -9.14 3.23 8.84
CA PHE A 216 -8.45 4.24 9.63
C PHE A 216 -9.32 5.49 9.67
N ASP A 217 -9.51 6.04 10.84
CA ASP A 217 -10.25 7.29 11.10
C ASP A 217 -9.35 8.36 11.73
N GLU A 218 -8.16 7.99 12.15
CA GLU A 218 -7.18 8.89 12.76
C GLU A 218 -6.09 9.27 11.73
N VAL A 219 -5.69 10.52 11.76
CA VAL A 219 -4.63 11.07 10.94
C VAL A 219 -3.48 11.49 11.84
N GLU A 220 -2.32 10.94 11.60
CA GLU A 220 -1.07 11.34 12.26
C GLU A 220 -0.49 12.57 11.52
N ARG A 221 -1.13 13.72 11.66
CA ARG A 221 -0.73 14.97 11.00
C ARG A 221 -0.45 16.09 12.01
N SER A 222 0.10 17.20 11.50
CA SER A 222 0.21 18.43 12.27
C SER A 222 -1.19 18.98 12.63
N SER A 223 -1.28 19.72 13.74
CA SER A 223 -2.53 20.34 14.17
C SER A 223 -3.17 21.23 13.11
N LEU A 224 -2.36 21.87 12.26
CA LEU A 224 -2.83 22.67 11.12
C LEU A 224 -3.52 21.80 10.06
N ALA A 225 -2.92 20.68 9.69
CA ALA A 225 -3.47 19.79 8.67
C ALA A 225 -4.78 19.15 9.16
N GLU A 226 -4.85 18.78 10.44
CA GLU A 226 -6.07 18.26 11.06
C GLU A 226 -7.18 19.31 11.10
N PHE A 227 -6.84 20.55 11.45
CA PHE A 227 -7.80 21.65 11.45
C PHE A 227 -8.33 21.95 10.04
N THR A 228 -7.45 21.93 9.04
CA THR A 228 -7.83 22.16 7.64
C THR A 228 -8.82 21.11 7.14
N GLU A 229 -8.53 19.83 7.36
CA GLU A 229 -9.42 18.72 6.96
C GLU A 229 -10.80 18.76 7.62
N LYS A 230 -10.89 19.30 8.84
CA LYS A 230 -12.16 19.41 9.57
C LYS A 230 -13.02 20.61 9.14
N ASN A 231 -12.43 21.62 8.48
CA ASN A 231 -13.11 22.90 8.23
C ASN A 231 -13.23 23.26 6.74
N PHE A 232 -12.67 22.47 5.84
CA PHE A 232 -12.83 22.55 4.38
C PHE A 232 -13.56 21.32 3.83
#